data_ed2e51a7e35dffae71cb9f5e73d75476
#
_entry.id   ed2e51a7e35dffae71cb9f5e73d75476
#
_cell.length_a   1.000
_cell.length_b   1.000
_cell.length_c   1.000
_cell.angle_alpha   90.00
_cell.angle_beta   90.00
_cell.angle_gamma   90.00
#
_symmetry.space_group_name_H-M   'P 1'
#
loop_
_entity.id
_entity.type
_entity.pdbx_description
1 polymer ?
#
loop_
_entity_poly.entity_id
_entity_poly.type
_entity_poly.pdbx_seq_one_letter_code
_entity_poly.pdbx_strand_id
1 'polypeptide(L)'
;MPATGDNNNNDLAQNHYSEWVNGSAVDPILTALNVLSLRGNEVYEYLLYALPQTARRNDGRLREGNLRRYAHINSAWWVSGLDPHNDWQPMEWGRMKPDNPRFEWDKETQQYTEKPIKYESPPKTPNRVTYLRVPLHIWKLVSLRYDVPMPENITVTESGEALGFWAWVMAHPEIPIILTEGEKKAGCLLTLGFVAIALPGIWNGRIGQEDFERLHPDLVPMAQPTRKFIILFDYETKPKIKHHLFQATRRTCQVILQLNCQCDVALLPGPEKGIDDWVVALGKKADKAV
;
A
#
# COMPACT_ATOMS: atom_id res chain seq x y z
N MET A 1 5.58 -11.79 -21.07
CA MET A 1 4.74 -10.64 -20.76
C MET A 1 3.31 -11.12 -20.71
N PRO A 2 2.59 -11.03 -19.60
CA PRO A 2 1.15 -11.15 -19.66
C PRO A 2 0.67 -9.91 -20.40
N ALA A 3 -0.13 -10.11 -21.44
CA ALA A 3 -0.69 -9.04 -22.25
C ALA A 3 -1.50 -8.09 -21.34
N THR A 4 -1.30 -6.81 -21.50
CA THR A 4 -2.22 -5.76 -21.07
C THR A 4 -3.50 -5.92 -21.88
N GLY A 5 -4.29 -6.94 -21.54
CA GLY A 5 -5.61 -7.13 -22.09
C GLY A 5 -6.55 -6.16 -21.41
N ASP A 6 -7.17 -5.32 -22.21
CA ASP A 6 -8.36 -4.56 -21.85
C ASP A 6 -9.47 -5.53 -21.36
N ASN A 7 -9.40 -5.92 -20.11
CA ASN A 7 -10.51 -6.60 -19.43
C ASN A 7 -11.31 -5.58 -18.64
N ASN A 8 -12.13 -4.83 -19.34
CA ASN A 8 -13.23 -4.01 -18.81
C ASN A 8 -14.37 -4.91 -18.30
N ASN A 9 -14.10 -5.78 -17.35
CA ASN A 9 -15.10 -6.41 -16.48
C ASN A 9 -14.38 -7.01 -15.25
N ASN A 10 -13.72 -6.15 -14.51
CA ASN A 10 -13.24 -6.53 -13.17
C ASN A 10 -14.45 -6.49 -12.24
N ASP A 11 -15.22 -7.54 -12.19
CA ASP A 11 -16.21 -7.77 -11.15
C ASP A 11 -15.45 -7.94 -9.82
N LEU A 12 -15.18 -6.80 -9.18
CA LEU A 12 -14.61 -6.82 -7.83
C LEU A 12 -15.57 -7.62 -6.94
N ALA A 13 -15.07 -8.70 -6.37
CA ALA A 13 -15.86 -9.58 -5.52
C ALA A 13 -16.48 -8.77 -4.36
N GLN A 14 -17.74 -9.03 -4.05
CA GLN A 14 -18.51 -8.25 -3.10
C GLN A 14 -17.88 -8.22 -1.69
N ASN A 15 -17.23 -9.28 -1.26
CA ASN A 15 -16.49 -9.32 0.01
C ASN A 15 -15.27 -8.37 -0.04
N HIS A 16 -14.53 -8.32 -1.14
CA HIS A 16 -13.39 -7.42 -1.30
C HIS A 16 -13.83 -5.96 -1.40
N TYR A 17 -14.87 -5.68 -2.19
CA TYR A 17 -15.49 -4.36 -2.24
C TYR A 17 -15.94 -3.89 -0.86
N SER A 18 -16.68 -4.74 -0.14
CA SER A 18 -17.17 -4.39 1.20
C SER A 18 -16.04 -4.17 2.21
N GLU A 19 -14.96 -4.93 2.12
CA GLU A 19 -13.80 -4.74 2.99
C GLU A 19 -13.14 -3.37 2.78
N TRP A 20 -13.02 -2.92 1.53
CA TRP A 20 -12.38 -1.65 1.21
C TRP A 20 -13.30 -0.46 1.43
N VAL A 21 -14.50 -0.50 0.84
CA VAL A 21 -15.43 0.63 0.84
C VAL A 21 -16.14 0.77 2.18
N ASN A 22 -16.74 -0.31 2.68
CA ASN A 22 -17.51 -0.25 3.91
C ASN A 22 -16.64 -0.43 5.15
N GLY A 23 -15.68 -1.34 5.09
CA GLY A 23 -14.83 -1.70 6.22
C GLY A 23 -13.62 -0.78 6.44
N SER A 24 -13.26 0.04 5.44
CA SER A 24 -12.10 0.94 5.52
C SER A 24 -12.37 2.34 4.96
N ALA A 25 -13.62 2.68 4.68
CA ALA A 25 -14.07 3.99 4.18
C ALA A 25 -13.27 4.48 2.94
N VAL A 26 -12.90 3.58 2.05
CA VAL A 26 -12.20 3.92 0.81
C VAL A 26 -13.22 4.25 -0.28
N ASP A 27 -12.97 5.30 -1.04
CA ASP A 27 -13.80 5.70 -2.16
C ASP A 27 -14.02 4.53 -3.16
N PRO A 28 -15.26 4.32 -3.64
CA PRO A 28 -15.58 3.22 -4.55
C PRO A 28 -14.78 3.25 -5.85
N ILE A 29 -14.55 4.44 -6.44
CA ILE A 29 -13.79 4.57 -7.69
C ILE A 29 -12.31 4.32 -7.43
N LEU A 30 -11.75 4.88 -6.35
CA LEU A 30 -10.38 4.59 -5.93
C LEU A 30 -10.19 3.07 -5.69
N THR A 31 -11.17 2.42 -5.07
CA THR A 31 -11.14 0.96 -4.86
C THR A 31 -11.13 0.21 -6.19
N ALA A 32 -12.03 0.54 -7.11
CA ALA A 32 -12.12 -0.10 -8.43
C ALA A 32 -10.84 0.08 -9.28
N LEU A 33 -10.16 1.21 -9.14
CA LEU A 33 -8.89 1.48 -9.83
C LEU A 33 -7.71 0.63 -9.33
N ASN A 34 -7.75 0.19 -8.08
CA ASN A 34 -6.57 -0.36 -7.42
C ASN A 34 -6.72 -1.83 -7.00
N VAL A 35 -7.93 -2.32 -6.80
CA VAL A 35 -8.18 -3.64 -6.23
C VAL A 35 -8.63 -4.62 -7.29
N LEU A 36 -7.93 -5.75 -7.39
CA LEU A 36 -8.29 -6.88 -8.22
C LEU A 36 -8.77 -8.04 -7.35
N SER A 37 -9.81 -8.74 -7.76
CA SER A 37 -10.20 -10.01 -7.16
C SER A 37 -9.62 -11.15 -7.96
N LEU A 38 -8.65 -11.86 -7.39
CA LEU A 38 -7.98 -13.00 -8.03
C LEU A 38 -8.63 -14.31 -7.62
N ARG A 39 -8.73 -15.26 -8.55
CA ARG A 39 -9.30 -16.59 -8.32
C ARG A 39 -8.47 -17.70 -8.96
N GLY A 40 -8.40 -18.82 -8.30
CA GLY A 40 -7.73 -20.00 -8.82
C GLY A 40 -6.27 -19.76 -9.18
N ASN A 41 -5.87 -20.05 -10.41
CA ASN A 41 -4.49 -19.94 -10.88
C ASN A 41 -3.97 -18.50 -10.99
N GLU A 42 -4.84 -17.51 -11.16
CA GLU A 42 -4.45 -16.10 -11.19
C GLU A 42 -3.67 -15.71 -9.94
N VAL A 43 -4.06 -16.25 -8.77
CA VAL A 43 -3.33 -16.03 -7.51
C VAL A 43 -1.84 -16.32 -7.65
N TYR A 44 -1.49 -17.40 -8.35
CA TYR A 44 -0.09 -17.80 -8.54
C TYR A 44 0.63 -16.96 -9.58
N GLU A 45 -0.09 -16.51 -10.62
CA GLU A 45 0.46 -15.64 -11.65
C GLU A 45 0.89 -14.32 -11.06
N TYR A 46 0.05 -13.70 -10.22
CA TYR A 46 0.35 -12.44 -9.55
C TYR A 46 1.38 -12.60 -8.42
N LEU A 47 1.26 -13.62 -7.59
CA LEU A 47 2.12 -13.79 -6.43
C LEU A 47 3.51 -14.32 -6.78
N LEU A 48 3.62 -15.23 -7.77
CA LEU A 48 4.82 -16.01 -8.02
C LEU A 48 5.53 -15.65 -9.34
N TYR A 49 5.18 -14.55 -9.99
CA TYR A 49 5.77 -14.12 -11.26
C TYR A 49 7.30 -13.97 -11.21
N ALA A 50 7.81 -13.42 -10.11
CA ALA A 50 9.23 -13.11 -9.93
C ALA A 50 10.10 -14.32 -9.53
N LEU A 51 9.52 -15.52 -9.39
CA LEU A 51 10.30 -16.72 -9.09
C LEU A 51 11.25 -17.05 -10.26
N PRO A 52 12.54 -17.35 -9.96
CA PRO A 52 13.55 -17.60 -10.99
C PRO A 52 13.21 -18.85 -11.81
N GLN A 53 13.84 -18.95 -13.00
CA GLN A 53 13.67 -20.10 -13.90
C GLN A 53 13.98 -21.43 -13.22
N THR A 54 14.90 -21.48 -12.24
CA THR A 54 15.21 -22.66 -11.44
C THR A 54 14.05 -23.17 -10.61
N ALA A 55 13.08 -22.31 -10.29
CA ALA A 55 11.85 -22.68 -9.61
C ALA A 55 10.81 -23.29 -10.57
N ARG A 56 11.07 -23.30 -11.87
CA ARG A 56 10.18 -23.78 -12.93
C ARG A 56 10.65 -25.11 -13.50
N ARG A 57 9.73 -25.82 -14.11
CA ARG A 57 9.97 -26.99 -14.94
C ARG A 57 10.33 -26.55 -16.37
N ASN A 58 10.78 -27.48 -17.22
CA ASN A 58 11.10 -27.17 -18.62
C ASN A 58 9.88 -26.71 -19.44
N ASP A 59 8.66 -27.06 -19.00
CA ASP A 59 7.40 -26.61 -19.58
C ASP A 59 6.94 -25.22 -19.06
N GLY A 60 7.77 -24.53 -18.27
CA GLY A 60 7.50 -23.21 -17.70
C GLY A 60 6.64 -23.22 -16.42
N ARG A 61 6.03 -24.36 -16.07
CA ARG A 61 5.21 -24.48 -14.87
C ARG A 61 6.05 -24.45 -13.60
N LEU A 62 5.53 -23.88 -12.53
CA LEU A 62 6.21 -23.91 -11.24
C LEU A 62 6.33 -25.34 -10.70
N ARG A 63 7.45 -25.61 -10.03
CA ARG A 63 7.66 -26.90 -9.34
C ARG A 63 6.72 -26.98 -8.14
N GLU A 64 6.18 -28.18 -7.88
CA GLU A 64 5.23 -28.41 -6.77
C GLU A 64 5.71 -27.89 -5.42
N GLY A 65 7.00 -28.01 -5.11
CA GLY A 65 7.56 -27.53 -3.85
C GLY A 65 7.36 -26.02 -3.63
N ASN A 66 7.32 -25.22 -4.71
CA ASN A 66 7.04 -23.79 -4.63
C ASN A 66 5.53 -23.50 -4.53
N LEU A 67 4.70 -24.38 -5.09
CA LEU A 67 3.24 -24.24 -5.03
C LEU A 67 2.65 -24.70 -3.70
N ARG A 68 3.22 -25.73 -3.06
CA ARG A 68 2.69 -26.31 -1.80
C ARG A 68 2.46 -25.27 -0.71
N ARG A 69 3.36 -24.27 -0.61
CA ARG A 69 3.25 -23.20 0.39
C ARG A 69 1.98 -22.36 0.21
N TYR A 70 1.51 -22.23 -1.02
CA TYR A 70 0.39 -21.36 -1.39
C TYR A 70 -0.82 -22.14 -1.92
N ALA A 71 -0.76 -23.50 -1.94
CA ALA A 71 -1.73 -24.35 -2.62
C ALA A 71 -3.19 -24.20 -2.15
N HIS A 72 -3.41 -23.67 -0.95
CA HIS A 72 -4.74 -23.44 -0.39
C HIS A 72 -5.26 -22.01 -0.64
N ILE A 73 -4.44 -21.13 -1.20
CA ILE A 73 -4.87 -19.78 -1.59
C ILE A 73 -5.52 -19.88 -2.97
N ASN A 74 -6.83 -19.87 -3.00
CA ASN A 74 -7.62 -19.98 -4.24
C ASN A 74 -8.44 -18.72 -4.54
N SER A 75 -8.48 -17.77 -3.63
CA SER A 75 -9.06 -16.44 -3.82
C SER A 75 -8.38 -15.41 -2.92
N ALA A 76 -8.26 -14.18 -3.41
CA ALA A 76 -7.60 -13.08 -2.72
C ALA A 76 -7.96 -11.76 -3.38
N TRP A 77 -7.85 -10.65 -2.66
CA TRP A 77 -7.66 -9.38 -3.33
C TRP A 77 -6.16 -9.08 -3.52
N TRP A 78 -5.87 -8.37 -4.59
CA TRP A 78 -4.54 -7.91 -4.97
C TRP A 78 -4.54 -6.41 -5.19
N VAL A 79 -3.50 -5.75 -4.74
CA VAL A 79 -3.22 -4.33 -5.01
C VAL A 79 -1.78 -4.17 -5.43
N SER A 80 -1.56 -3.57 -6.59
CA SER A 80 -0.27 -3.04 -7.01
C SER A 80 -0.34 -1.52 -7.05
N GLY A 81 0.82 -0.87 -6.90
CA GLY A 81 0.92 0.57 -7.03
C GLY A 81 1.49 1.02 -8.37
N LEU A 82 1.74 2.32 -8.48
CA LEU A 82 2.49 2.93 -9.56
C LEU A 82 3.98 2.95 -9.23
N ASP A 83 4.85 2.79 -10.23
CA ASP A 83 6.31 2.76 -10.06
C ASP A 83 6.90 4.18 -10.16
N PRO A 84 7.43 4.76 -9.06
CA PRO A 84 8.03 6.08 -9.09
C PRO A 84 9.36 6.13 -9.87
N HIS A 85 9.92 4.99 -10.26
CA HIS A 85 11.15 4.87 -11.04
C HIS A 85 10.92 4.53 -12.52
N ASN A 86 9.65 4.36 -12.91
CA ASN A 86 9.26 4.04 -14.29
C ASN A 86 8.05 4.88 -14.72
N ASP A 87 8.22 6.20 -14.70
CA ASP A 87 7.23 7.19 -15.17
C ASP A 87 5.80 6.93 -14.63
N TRP A 88 5.70 6.47 -13.39
CA TRP A 88 4.42 6.16 -12.74
C TRP A 88 3.60 5.09 -13.48
N GLN A 89 4.27 4.20 -14.21
CA GLN A 89 3.60 3.04 -14.79
C GLN A 89 3.20 2.03 -13.72
N PRO A 90 2.20 1.18 -13.97
CA PRO A 90 1.81 0.12 -13.05
C PRO A 90 2.98 -0.81 -12.70
N MET A 91 3.15 -1.13 -11.41
CA MET A 91 4.13 -2.13 -10.97
C MET A 91 3.59 -3.55 -11.16
N GLU A 92 4.51 -4.49 -11.44
CA GLU A 92 4.21 -5.93 -11.31
C GLU A 92 4.14 -6.37 -9.84
N TRP A 93 4.90 -5.70 -8.96
CA TRP A 93 4.87 -5.97 -7.52
C TRP A 93 3.59 -5.45 -6.88
N GLY A 94 3.04 -6.23 -5.95
CA GLY A 94 1.89 -5.82 -5.19
C GLY A 94 1.72 -6.64 -3.92
N ARG A 95 0.64 -6.38 -3.21
CA ARG A 95 0.24 -7.11 -2.01
C ARG A 95 -1.06 -7.84 -2.24
N MET A 96 -1.11 -9.01 -1.65
CA MET A 96 -2.25 -9.91 -1.70
C MET A 96 -2.77 -10.14 -0.29
N LYS A 97 -4.09 -10.11 -0.11
CA LYS A 97 -4.73 -10.64 1.09
C LYS A 97 -5.57 -11.84 0.71
N PRO A 98 -5.14 -13.06 1.03
CA PRO A 98 -5.92 -14.27 0.81
C PRO A 98 -7.22 -14.27 1.62
N ASP A 99 -8.30 -14.78 1.04
CA ASP A 99 -9.54 -15.02 1.78
C ASP A 99 -9.33 -16.13 2.82
N ASN A 100 -8.48 -17.11 2.48
CA ASN A 100 -8.04 -18.19 3.36
C ASN A 100 -6.54 -18.07 3.63
N PRO A 101 -6.11 -17.26 4.61
CA PRO A 101 -4.70 -17.04 4.87
C PRO A 101 -4.05 -18.28 5.48
N ARG A 102 -2.79 -18.53 5.11
CA ARG A 102 -2.01 -19.65 5.64
C ARG A 102 -1.43 -19.33 7.02
N PHE A 103 -1.14 -20.38 7.76
CA PHE A 103 -0.32 -20.31 8.97
C PHE A 103 1.14 -20.63 8.62
N GLU A 104 2.07 -19.99 9.32
CA GLU A 104 3.48 -20.28 9.18
C GLU A 104 3.88 -21.44 10.11
N TRP A 105 4.75 -22.33 9.61
CA TRP A 105 5.32 -23.37 10.43
C TRP A 105 6.54 -22.81 11.16
N ASP A 106 6.47 -22.77 12.47
CA ASP A 106 7.59 -22.41 13.33
C ASP A 106 8.49 -23.63 13.53
N LYS A 107 9.74 -23.52 13.06
CA LYS A 107 10.72 -24.60 13.15
C LYS A 107 11.26 -24.82 14.56
N GLU A 108 11.24 -23.79 15.41
CA GLU A 108 11.73 -23.86 16.77
C GLU A 108 10.72 -24.55 17.68
N THR A 109 9.47 -24.15 17.59
CA THR A 109 8.39 -24.73 18.39
C THR A 109 7.77 -25.99 17.76
N GLN A 110 8.09 -26.30 16.51
CA GLN A 110 7.49 -27.39 15.71
C GLN A 110 5.95 -27.34 15.69
N GLN A 111 5.40 -26.14 15.62
CA GLN A 111 3.94 -25.90 15.57
C GLN A 111 3.63 -24.82 14.53
N TYR A 112 2.39 -24.77 14.10
CA TYR A 112 1.90 -23.62 13.33
C TYR A 112 1.75 -22.41 14.23
N THR A 113 2.06 -21.22 13.69
CA THR A 113 1.85 -19.97 14.39
C THR A 113 0.37 -19.80 14.77
N GLU A 114 0.09 -19.18 15.92
CA GLU A 114 -1.29 -18.93 16.36
C GLU A 114 -2.06 -17.99 15.43
N LYS A 115 -1.34 -17.13 14.71
CA LYS A 115 -1.94 -16.14 13.81
C LYS A 115 -1.59 -16.45 12.36
N PRO A 116 -2.58 -16.38 11.46
CA PRO A 116 -2.33 -16.54 10.04
C PRO A 116 -1.54 -15.36 9.46
N ILE A 117 -0.83 -15.63 8.36
CA ILE A 117 -0.20 -14.58 7.55
C ILE A 117 -1.28 -13.89 6.74
N LYS A 118 -1.69 -12.71 7.21
CA LYS A 118 -2.81 -11.96 6.60
C LYS A 118 -2.50 -11.43 5.21
N TYR A 119 -1.24 -11.13 4.93
CA TYR A 119 -0.83 -10.53 3.65
C TYR A 119 0.35 -11.29 3.08
N GLU A 120 0.32 -11.49 1.78
CA GLU A 120 1.41 -12.06 1.00
C GLU A 120 1.95 -11.02 0.02
N SER A 121 3.23 -11.14 -0.30
CA SER A 121 3.89 -10.37 -1.37
C SER A 121 4.74 -11.33 -2.19
N PRO A 122 5.12 -10.98 -3.43
CA PRO A 122 5.96 -11.83 -4.26
C PRO A 122 7.23 -12.22 -3.52
N PRO A 123 7.47 -13.54 -3.32
CA PRO A 123 8.60 -14.01 -2.54
C PRO A 123 9.92 -13.72 -3.24
N LYS A 124 10.98 -13.47 -2.45
CA LYS A 124 12.34 -13.19 -2.92
C LYS A 124 12.47 -11.89 -3.73
N THR A 125 11.48 -11.03 -3.66
CA THR A 125 11.55 -9.67 -4.21
C THR A 125 11.70 -8.66 -3.07
N PRO A 126 12.38 -7.54 -3.29
CA PRO A 126 12.36 -6.43 -2.34
C PRO A 126 10.93 -5.94 -2.14
N ASN A 127 10.61 -5.55 -0.92
CA ASN A 127 9.34 -4.87 -0.67
C ASN A 127 9.33 -3.52 -1.39
N ARG A 128 8.17 -3.13 -1.90
CA ARG A 128 7.91 -1.85 -2.55
C ARG A 128 6.88 -1.08 -1.74
N VAL A 129 6.86 0.24 -1.83
CA VAL A 129 5.75 1.04 -1.29
C VAL A 129 4.65 1.17 -2.34
N THR A 130 3.42 1.40 -1.90
CA THR A 130 2.28 1.46 -2.82
C THR A 130 1.82 2.90 -3.01
N TYR A 131 1.92 3.38 -4.24
CA TYR A 131 1.33 4.61 -4.76
C TYR A 131 0.03 4.26 -5.47
N LEU A 132 -1.12 4.52 -4.84
CA LEU A 132 -2.42 4.16 -5.42
C LEU A 132 -2.75 5.05 -6.63
N ARG A 133 -3.45 4.49 -7.64
CA ARG A 133 -4.06 5.26 -8.72
C ARG A 133 -5.16 6.12 -8.15
N VAL A 134 -5.22 7.37 -8.57
CA VAL A 134 -6.12 8.38 -7.97
C VAL A 134 -7.12 8.87 -9.01
N PRO A 135 -8.43 8.87 -8.71
CA PRO A 135 -9.44 9.45 -9.59
C PRO A 135 -9.47 10.98 -9.48
N LEU A 136 -9.99 11.63 -10.52
CA LEU A 136 -9.98 13.08 -10.66
C LEU A 136 -10.65 13.84 -9.49
N HIS A 137 -11.73 13.32 -8.95
CA HIS A 137 -12.43 13.99 -7.85
C HIS A 137 -11.59 14.02 -6.56
N ILE A 138 -10.79 12.98 -6.29
CA ILE A 138 -9.85 12.96 -5.16
C ILE A 138 -8.70 13.94 -5.41
N TRP A 139 -8.15 14.00 -6.62
CA TRP A 139 -7.15 15.02 -6.96
C TRP A 139 -7.68 16.43 -6.69
N LYS A 140 -8.91 16.73 -7.09
CA LYS A 140 -9.57 18.01 -6.78
C LYS A 140 -9.65 18.28 -5.27
N LEU A 141 -9.98 17.28 -4.46
CA LEU A 141 -10.00 17.41 -2.99
C LEU A 141 -8.62 17.76 -2.43
N VAL A 142 -7.58 17.08 -2.90
CA VAL A 142 -6.19 17.37 -2.52
C VAL A 142 -5.78 18.78 -2.91
N SER A 143 -6.05 19.18 -4.17
CA SER A 143 -5.78 20.53 -4.67
C SER A 143 -6.46 21.61 -3.80
N LEU A 144 -7.73 21.44 -3.48
CA LEU A 144 -8.47 22.34 -2.61
C LEU A 144 -7.95 22.39 -1.18
N ARG A 145 -7.58 21.22 -0.62
CA ARG A 145 -7.07 21.14 0.76
C ARG A 145 -5.77 21.91 0.96
N TYR A 146 -4.87 21.83 0.00
CA TYR A 146 -3.53 22.40 0.11
C TYR A 146 -3.37 23.74 -0.66
N ASP A 147 -4.43 24.22 -1.29
CA ASP A 147 -4.45 25.43 -2.11
C ASP A 147 -3.38 25.39 -3.23
N VAL A 148 -3.21 24.21 -3.84
CA VAL A 148 -2.25 23.99 -4.93
C VAL A 148 -3.03 23.78 -6.24
N PRO A 149 -2.83 24.64 -7.26
CA PRO A 149 -3.59 24.54 -8.49
C PRO A 149 -3.29 23.26 -9.26
N MET A 150 -4.33 22.67 -9.84
CA MET A 150 -4.21 21.52 -10.73
C MET A 150 -3.70 21.95 -12.10
N PRO A 151 -3.05 21.05 -12.88
CA PRO A 151 -2.76 21.29 -14.28
C PRO A 151 -4.04 21.58 -15.08
N GLU A 152 -3.93 22.45 -16.11
CA GLU A 152 -5.08 22.78 -16.95
C GLU A 152 -5.63 21.57 -17.74
N ASN A 153 -4.73 20.71 -18.18
CA ASN A 153 -5.08 19.54 -18.99
C ASN A 153 -4.70 18.25 -18.22
N ILE A 154 -5.72 17.54 -17.76
CA ILE A 154 -5.57 16.26 -17.08
C ILE A 154 -6.22 15.18 -17.94
N THR A 155 -5.44 14.18 -18.32
CA THR A 155 -5.96 12.99 -18.99
C THR A 155 -6.59 12.06 -17.96
N VAL A 156 -7.85 11.70 -18.20
CA VAL A 156 -8.55 10.70 -17.40
C VAL A 156 -8.74 9.46 -18.27
N THR A 157 -8.33 8.30 -17.75
CA THR A 157 -8.50 7.02 -18.45
C THR A 157 -9.97 6.60 -18.49
N GLU A 158 -10.33 5.64 -19.33
CA GLU A 158 -11.67 5.05 -19.35
C GLU A 158 -12.08 4.44 -18.01
N SER A 159 -11.12 3.92 -17.24
CA SER A 159 -11.33 3.40 -15.88
C SER A 159 -11.54 4.50 -14.83
N GLY A 160 -11.29 5.78 -15.16
CA GLY A 160 -11.45 6.90 -14.25
C GLY A 160 -10.19 7.35 -13.52
N GLU A 161 -9.02 6.79 -13.83
CA GLU A 161 -7.75 7.25 -13.29
C GLU A 161 -7.36 8.62 -13.87
N ALA A 162 -6.99 9.57 -13.03
CA ALA A 162 -6.42 10.84 -13.43
C ALA A 162 -4.89 10.71 -13.51
N LEU A 163 -4.37 10.69 -14.75
CA LEU A 163 -2.94 10.50 -14.98
C LEU A 163 -2.13 11.73 -14.52
N GLY A 164 -0.97 11.47 -13.91
CA GLY A 164 -0.04 12.52 -13.49
C GLY A 164 -0.19 12.99 -12.05
N PHE A 165 -1.11 12.45 -11.26
CA PHE A 165 -1.31 12.85 -9.85
C PHE A 165 -0.01 12.82 -9.04
N TRP A 166 0.72 11.72 -9.06
CA TRP A 166 1.95 11.60 -8.27
C TRP A 166 3.11 12.44 -8.80
N ALA A 167 3.18 12.65 -10.11
CA ALA A 167 4.14 13.59 -10.71
C ALA A 167 3.84 15.03 -10.29
N TRP A 168 2.56 15.40 -10.22
CA TRP A 168 2.13 16.70 -9.71
C TRP A 168 2.44 16.84 -8.20
N VAL A 169 2.12 15.84 -7.38
CA VAL A 169 2.52 15.85 -5.96
C VAL A 169 4.03 15.98 -5.81
N MET A 170 4.81 15.26 -6.62
CA MET A 170 6.27 15.34 -6.61
C MET A 170 6.76 16.75 -6.92
N ALA A 171 6.14 17.45 -7.88
CA ALA A 171 6.49 18.83 -8.25
C ALA A 171 6.10 19.88 -7.22
N HIS A 172 5.23 19.56 -6.24
CA HIS A 172 4.71 20.45 -5.23
C HIS A 172 5.14 20.01 -3.81
N PRO A 173 6.38 20.35 -3.37
CA PRO A 173 6.91 19.96 -2.06
C PRO A 173 6.16 20.57 -0.86
N GLU A 174 5.35 21.58 -1.07
CA GLU A 174 4.46 22.16 -0.06
C GLU A 174 3.32 21.24 0.35
N ILE A 175 2.98 20.24 -0.48
CA ILE A 175 1.98 19.21 -0.14
C ILE A 175 2.62 18.19 0.81
N PRO A 176 2.16 18.06 2.05
CA PRO A 176 2.67 17.04 2.97
C PRO A 176 2.24 15.64 2.53
N ILE A 177 3.06 14.65 2.85
CA ILE A 177 2.82 13.25 2.52
C ILE A 177 2.69 12.44 3.80
N ILE A 178 1.59 11.69 3.94
CA ILE A 178 1.38 10.77 5.05
C ILE A 178 1.93 9.40 4.67
N LEU A 179 2.78 8.84 5.53
CA LEU A 179 3.25 7.47 5.46
C LEU A 179 2.46 6.62 6.44
N THR A 180 1.73 5.63 5.95
CA THR A 180 0.91 4.73 6.79
C THR A 180 1.15 3.26 6.45
N GLU A 181 0.85 2.35 7.36
CA GLU A 181 0.97 0.92 7.11
C GLU A 181 -0.31 0.38 6.45
N GLY A 182 -0.18 -0.08 5.22
CA GLY A 182 -1.23 -0.78 4.48
C GLY A 182 -2.04 0.11 3.53
N GLU A 183 -2.44 -0.51 2.43
CA GLU A 183 -3.02 0.13 1.27
C GLU A 183 -4.42 0.71 1.56
N LYS A 184 -5.22 0.03 2.38
CA LYS A 184 -6.56 0.49 2.77
C LYS A 184 -6.54 1.80 3.54
N LYS A 185 -5.57 1.95 4.47
CA LYS A 185 -5.39 3.18 5.23
C LYS A 185 -4.95 4.34 4.34
N ALA A 186 -4.02 4.09 3.41
CA ALA A 186 -3.65 5.10 2.43
C ALA A 186 -4.83 5.48 1.52
N GLY A 187 -5.63 4.50 1.09
CA GLY A 187 -6.85 4.73 0.32
C GLY A 187 -7.89 5.55 1.09
N CYS A 188 -8.09 5.27 2.38
CA CYS A 188 -8.96 6.03 3.26
C CYS A 188 -8.50 7.50 3.38
N LEU A 189 -7.20 7.73 3.60
CA LEU A 189 -6.63 9.07 3.68
C LEU A 189 -6.77 9.84 2.35
N LEU A 190 -6.49 9.19 1.21
CA LEU A 190 -6.70 9.78 -0.11
C LEU A 190 -8.17 10.15 -0.34
N THR A 191 -9.11 9.30 0.07
CA THR A 191 -10.55 9.57 0.01
C THR A 191 -10.94 10.85 0.75
N LEU A 192 -10.25 11.16 1.84
CA LEU A 192 -10.41 12.39 2.61
C LEU A 192 -9.61 13.58 2.06
N GLY A 193 -8.91 13.43 0.94
CA GLY A 193 -8.11 14.49 0.33
C GLY A 193 -6.74 14.71 0.97
N PHE A 194 -6.22 13.72 1.69
CA PHE A 194 -4.84 13.72 2.17
C PHE A 194 -3.94 12.89 1.24
N VAL A 195 -2.75 13.38 0.93
CA VAL A 195 -1.78 12.60 0.16
C VAL A 195 -1.14 11.54 1.05
N ALA A 196 -1.37 10.28 0.75
CA ALA A 196 -0.89 9.17 1.55
C ALA A 196 -0.25 8.07 0.71
N ILE A 197 0.86 7.51 1.21
CA ILE A 197 1.61 6.41 0.62
C ILE A 197 1.56 5.22 1.57
N ALA A 198 1.27 4.03 1.03
CA ALA A 198 1.20 2.82 1.84
C ALA A 198 2.56 2.13 1.94
N LEU A 199 2.98 1.87 3.18
CA LEU A 199 4.12 1.01 3.49
C LEU A 199 3.63 -0.44 3.67
N PRO A 200 4.36 -1.45 3.16
CA PRO A 200 4.00 -2.85 3.38
C PRO A 200 4.20 -3.32 4.83
N GLY A 201 4.77 -2.50 5.67
CA GLY A 201 4.95 -2.70 7.11
C GLY A 201 5.66 -1.51 7.73
N ILE A 202 5.54 -1.33 9.04
CA ILE A 202 6.08 -0.16 9.78
C ILE A 202 7.60 0.04 9.60
N TRP A 203 8.33 -1.04 9.26
CA TRP A 203 9.78 -1.01 9.05
C TRP A 203 10.19 -0.64 7.63
N ASN A 204 9.25 -0.58 6.67
CA ASN A 204 9.54 -0.44 5.24
C ASN A 204 9.57 1.04 4.74
N GLY A 205 9.55 2.01 5.64
CA GLY A 205 9.87 3.41 5.27
C GLY A 205 11.36 3.61 4.97
N ARG A 206 12.20 2.62 5.27
CA ARG A 206 13.66 2.64 5.13
C ARG A 206 14.21 1.27 4.79
N ILE A 207 15.45 1.26 4.31
CA ILE A 207 16.23 0.05 4.02
C ILE A 207 17.63 0.17 4.64
N GLY A 208 18.34 -0.95 4.74
CA GLY A 208 19.68 -1.04 5.30
C GLY A 208 19.72 -1.58 6.72
N GLN A 209 20.94 -1.63 7.30
CA GLN A 209 21.20 -2.04 8.68
C GLN A 209 21.47 -0.81 9.56
N GLU A 210 21.44 -0.98 10.86
CA GLU A 210 21.42 0.10 11.89
C GLU A 210 22.32 1.32 11.62
N ASP A 211 23.54 1.12 11.19
CA ASP A 211 24.49 2.22 10.95
C ASP A 211 24.44 2.79 9.51
N PHE A 212 23.71 2.14 8.60
CA PHE A 212 23.66 2.47 7.17
C PHE A 212 22.22 2.49 6.65
N GLU A 213 21.29 2.96 7.46
CA GLU A 213 19.91 3.12 7.03
C GLU A 213 19.74 4.30 6.09
N ARG A 214 18.89 4.11 5.12
CA ARG A 214 18.48 5.16 4.18
C ARG A 214 17.00 5.06 3.89
N LEU A 215 16.42 6.16 3.46
CA LEU A 215 15.02 6.19 3.03
C LEU A 215 14.76 5.11 1.99
N HIS A 216 13.58 4.49 2.03
CA HIS A 216 13.20 3.50 1.03
C HIS A 216 13.32 4.09 -0.38
N PRO A 217 13.93 3.39 -1.37
CA PRO A 217 14.16 3.93 -2.71
C PRO A 217 12.92 4.54 -3.33
N ASP A 218 11.77 3.89 -3.19
CA ASP A 218 10.51 4.37 -3.75
C ASP A 218 10.02 5.68 -3.12
N LEU A 219 10.49 6.06 -1.94
CA LEU A 219 10.15 7.34 -1.30
C LEU A 219 11.11 8.47 -1.67
N VAL A 220 12.30 8.13 -2.19
CA VAL A 220 13.34 9.12 -2.55
C VAL A 220 12.83 10.16 -3.55
N PRO A 221 12.07 9.83 -4.62
CA PRO A 221 11.53 10.83 -5.55
C PRO A 221 10.64 11.88 -4.87
N MET A 222 9.99 11.54 -3.76
CA MET A 222 9.17 12.45 -2.98
C MET A 222 9.95 13.27 -1.95
N ALA A 223 11.21 12.95 -1.67
CA ALA A 223 12.01 13.57 -0.63
C ALA A 223 12.72 14.84 -1.13
N GLN A 224 11.95 15.83 -1.62
CA GLN A 224 12.50 17.15 -1.92
C GLN A 224 12.78 17.94 -0.62
N PRO A 225 13.83 18.78 -0.58
CA PRO A 225 14.10 19.63 0.55
C PRO A 225 12.85 20.43 0.99
N THR A 226 12.66 20.55 2.29
CA THR A 226 11.51 21.20 2.94
C THR A 226 10.19 20.44 2.91
N ARG A 227 10.02 19.40 2.09
CA ARG A 227 8.80 18.58 2.10
C ARG A 227 8.56 18.00 3.48
N LYS A 228 7.32 18.08 3.91
CA LYS A 228 6.88 17.46 5.17
C LYS A 228 6.36 16.05 4.94
N PHE A 229 6.94 15.10 5.67
CA PHE A 229 6.36 13.77 5.85
C PHE A 229 5.67 13.69 7.20
N ILE A 230 4.55 12.97 7.25
CA ILE A 230 3.81 12.69 8.48
C ILE A 230 3.72 11.18 8.62
N ILE A 231 4.27 10.63 9.69
CA ILE A 231 4.14 9.19 9.97
C ILE A 231 2.87 8.97 10.79
N LEU A 232 1.96 8.17 10.26
CA LEU A 232 0.70 7.79 10.89
C LEU A 232 0.56 6.28 10.91
N PHE A 233 0.90 5.67 12.05
CA PHE A 233 0.75 4.24 12.29
C PHE A 233 -0.43 3.93 13.21
N ASP A 234 -0.72 2.64 13.36
CA ASP A 234 -1.81 2.13 14.16
C ASP A 234 -1.71 2.55 15.63
N TYR A 235 -2.87 2.79 16.22
CA TYR A 235 -2.98 2.88 17.68
C TYR A 235 -2.72 1.51 18.31
N GLU A 236 -1.89 1.48 19.34
CA GLU A 236 -1.53 0.22 20.00
C GLU A 236 -1.41 0.43 21.51
N THR A 237 -1.90 -0.53 22.29
CA THR A 237 -1.88 -0.48 23.75
C THR A 237 -0.80 -1.38 24.35
N LYS A 238 -0.38 -2.44 23.63
CA LYS A 238 0.58 -3.43 24.11
C LYS A 238 1.99 -2.83 24.19
N PRO A 239 2.67 -2.83 25.37
CA PRO A 239 3.96 -2.15 25.53
C PRO A 239 5.04 -2.57 24.53
N LYS A 240 5.15 -3.88 24.23
CA LYS A 240 6.12 -4.40 23.26
C LYS A 240 5.88 -3.86 21.86
N ILE A 241 4.61 -3.80 21.42
CA ILE A 241 4.27 -3.30 20.09
C ILE A 241 4.43 -1.79 20.02
N LYS A 242 4.03 -1.05 21.06
CA LYS A 242 4.33 0.39 21.18
C LYS A 242 5.81 0.69 21.03
N HIS A 243 6.67 -0.10 21.66
CA HIS A 243 8.12 0.06 21.53
C HIS A 243 8.58 -0.15 20.08
N HIS A 244 8.09 -1.19 19.39
CA HIS A 244 8.42 -1.42 17.97
C HIS A 244 7.93 -0.27 17.08
N LEU A 245 6.71 0.22 17.30
CA LEU A 245 6.18 1.39 16.56
C LEU A 245 7.05 2.61 16.79
N PHE A 246 7.40 2.90 18.04
CA PHE A 246 8.27 4.03 18.38
C PHE A 246 9.65 3.92 17.69
N GLN A 247 10.27 2.74 17.71
CA GLN A 247 11.56 2.53 17.05
C GLN A 247 11.45 2.68 15.53
N ALA A 248 10.43 2.09 14.91
CA ALA A 248 10.20 2.20 13.48
C ALA A 248 9.98 3.66 13.05
N THR A 249 9.12 4.39 13.78
CA THR A 249 8.84 5.80 13.56
C THR A 249 10.10 6.64 13.69
N ARG A 250 10.82 6.52 14.81
CA ARG A 250 12.05 7.28 15.09
C ARG A 250 13.08 7.08 13.98
N ARG A 251 13.35 5.82 13.59
CA ARG A 251 14.38 5.48 12.59
C ARG A 251 13.96 5.96 11.19
N THR A 252 12.67 5.89 10.84
CA THR A 252 12.16 6.44 9.58
C THR A 252 12.24 7.97 9.57
N CYS A 253 11.88 8.65 10.65
CA CYS A 253 12.07 10.10 10.78
C CYS A 253 13.54 10.50 10.59
N GLN A 254 14.49 9.78 11.19
CA GLN A 254 15.91 10.08 11.07
C GLN A 254 16.39 10.10 9.62
N VAL A 255 16.03 9.10 8.81
CA VAL A 255 16.45 9.05 7.39
C VAL A 255 15.73 10.09 6.52
N ILE A 256 14.51 10.50 6.89
CA ILE A 256 13.79 11.61 6.24
C ILE A 256 14.51 12.94 6.52
N LEU A 257 14.87 13.20 7.77
CA LEU A 257 15.56 14.43 8.18
C LEU A 257 16.95 14.55 7.53
N GLN A 258 17.66 13.45 7.28
CA GLN A 258 18.94 13.44 6.58
C GLN A 258 18.85 13.97 5.13
N LEU A 259 17.66 13.96 4.54
CA LEU A 259 17.40 14.49 3.19
C LEU A 259 16.90 15.94 3.21
N ASN A 260 17.06 16.66 4.32
CA ASN A 260 16.55 18.03 4.53
C ASN A 260 15.02 18.14 4.38
N CYS A 261 14.30 17.06 4.59
CA CYS A 261 12.85 17.03 4.71
C CYS A 261 12.42 17.27 6.14
N GLN A 262 11.15 17.62 6.35
CA GLN A 262 10.53 17.68 7.68
C GLN A 262 9.84 16.35 7.99
N CYS A 263 9.76 15.97 9.26
CA CYS A 263 9.06 14.74 9.68
C CYS A 263 8.27 15.00 10.95
N ASP A 264 6.95 14.87 10.85
CA ASP A 264 6.02 14.90 11.97
C ASP A 264 5.47 13.49 12.25
N VAL A 265 4.87 13.29 13.41
CA VAL A 265 4.21 12.04 13.80
C VAL A 265 2.79 12.38 14.22
N ALA A 266 1.82 11.81 13.53
CA ALA A 266 0.42 11.87 13.94
C ALA A 266 0.07 10.63 14.77
N LEU A 267 -0.68 10.83 15.85
CA LEU A 267 -1.12 9.77 16.75
C LEU A 267 -2.64 9.65 16.70
N LEU A 268 -3.14 8.44 16.52
CA LEU A 268 -4.57 8.17 16.63
C LEU A 268 -5.01 8.25 18.10
N PRO A 269 -6.20 8.83 18.37
CA PRO A 269 -6.70 8.97 19.74
C PRO A 269 -7.08 7.64 20.38
N GLY A 270 -7.34 6.58 19.55
CA GLY A 270 -7.92 5.32 19.97
C GLY A 270 -9.41 5.46 20.33
N PRO A 271 -10.10 4.37 20.69
CA PRO A 271 -9.57 3.01 20.81
C PRO A 271 -9.42 2.26 19.48
N GLU A 272 -9.92 2.81 18.37
CA GLU A 272 -9.83 2.22 17.03
C GLU A 272 -8.35 2.08 16.64
N LYS A 273 -8.04 0.95 15.99
CA LYS A 273 -6.67 0.59 15.74
C LYS A 273 -6.07 1.37 14.57
N GLY A 274 -6.72 1.39 13.44
CA GLY A 274 -6.29 2.05 12.22
C GLY A 274 -7.02 3.37 11.97
N ILE A 275 -6.44 4.23 11.14
CA ILE A 275 -7.12 5.46 10.70
C ILE A 275 -8.41 5.12 9.96
N ASP A 276 -8.42 4.06 9.16
CA ASP A 276 -9.58 3.58 8.44
C ASP A 276 -10.69 3.10 9.40
N ASP A 277 -10.33 2.34 10.44
CA ASP A 277 -11.27 1.92 11.49
C ASP A 277 -11.87 3.13 12.20
N TRP A 278 -11.05 4.14 12.52
CA TRP A 278 -11.48 5.37 13.18
C TRP A 278 -12.43 6.20 12.30
N VAL A 279 -12.11 6.34 11.01
CA VAL A 279 -12.97 7.04 10.04
C VAL A 279 -14.33 6.34 9.89
N VAL A 280 -14.34 5.01 9.81
CA VAL A 280 -15.58 4.23 9.79
C VAL A 280 -16.41 4.45 11.06
N ALA A 281 -15.79 4.46 12.23
CA ALA A 281 -16.47 4.69 13.51
C ALA A 281 -17.04 6.10 13.62
N LEU A 282 -16.37 7.11 13.06
CA LEU A 282 -16.87 8.50 13.04
C LEU A 282 -18.00 8.71 12.03
N GLY A 283 -18.08 7.91 10.98
CA GLY A 283 -19.06 8.03 9.91
C GLY A 283 -19.05 9.45 9.31
N LYS A 284 -20.22 10.08 9.15
CA LYS A 284 -20.36 11.43 8.56
C LYS A 284 -19.62 12.56 9.28
N LYS A 285 -19.04 12.32 10.44
CA LYS A 285 -18.25 13.32 11.19
C LYS A 285 -16.76 13.26 10.83
N ALA A 286 -16.33 12.28 10.05
CA ALA A 286 -14.91 12.04 9.73
C ALA A 286 -14.24 13.26 9.08
N ASP A 287 -14.91 13.91 8.11
CA ASP A 287 -14.38 15.08 7.37
C ASP A 287 -13.95 16.26 8.25
N LYS A 288 -14.49 16.33 9.48
CA LYS A 288 -14.19 17.40 10.44
C LYS A 288 -13.19 16.98 11.52
N ALA A 289 -12.94 15.69 11.66
CA ALA A 289 -12.16 15.14 12.77
C ALA A 289 -10.74 14.75 12.36
N VAL A 290 -10.51 14.45 11.07
CA VAL A 290 -9.20 14.17 10.47
C VAL A 290 -8.61 15.45 9.86
#